data_ea77ecafce9fd05d3b4b13af2f00701b
#
_entry.id   ea77ecafce9fd05d3b4b13af2f00701b
#
_cell.length_a   1.000
_cell.length_b   1.000
_cell.length_c   1.000
_cell.angle_alpha   90.00
_cell.angle_beta   90.00
_cell.angle_gamma   90.00
#
_symmetry.space_group_name_H-M   'P 1'
#
loop_
_entity.id
_entity.type
_entity.pdbx_description
1 polymer ?
#
loop_
_entity_poly.entity_id
_entity_poly.type
_entity_poly.pdbx_seq_one_letter_code
_entity_poly.pdbx_strand_id
1 'polypeptide(L)'
;MMDFQLKVQKPLKELVYLELKHKILTGEIASQTRLMEIDLSEKMNVSRTPIREAIRRLADDGLVMIEPRRGAYVANISIKDMLDVFEVREDLEGFVAQLASQRITAEQKAELTKIATEYELAIRKPNKERIIELDEKFHNYIVECCNNETLSELIHYVQELSLRFRYLYYDDFSHYESTAGQHINIMKAINEGRTAEARAEADAHVKALKEFVYELGKKMETIDDVE
;
A
#
# COMPACT_ATOMS: atom_id res chain seq x y z
N MET A 1 -18.60 -40.87 -11.02
CA MET A 1 -17.61 -39.92 -10.45
C MET A 1 -17.86 -38.56 -11.10
N MET A 2 -18.44 -37.59 -10.37
CA MET A 2 -18.66 -36.27 -10.95
C MET A 2 -17.36 -35.50 -10.87
N ASP A 3 -16.84 -35.07 -12.01
CA ASP A 3 -15.63 -34.25 -12.11
C ASP A 3 -16.05 -32.78 -12.00
N PHE A 4 -15.72 -32.14 -10.88
CA PHE A 4 -15.98 -30.71 -10.66
C PHE A 4 -14.74 -29.90 -11.01
N GLN A 5 -14.65 -29.41 -12.25
CA GLN A 5 -13.66 -28.41 -12.64
C GLN A 5 -14.18 -27.02 -12.29
N LEU A 6 -13.78 -26.51 -11.13
CA LEU A 6 -13.95 -25.11 -10.79
C LEU A 6 -12.92 -24.28 -11.60
N LYS A 7 -13.36 -23.60 -12.65
CA LYS A 7 -12.59 -22.48 -13.21
C LYS A 7 -12.65 -21.35 -12.17
N VAL A 8 -11.51 -21.13 -11.50
CA VAL A 8 -11.37 -20.03 -10.52
C VAL A 8 -11.33 -18.71 -11.27
N GLN A 9 -12.49 -18.17 -11.63
CA GLN A 9 -12.64 -16.75 -11.89
C GLN A 9 -12.74 -16.04 -10.52
N LYS A 10 -12.05 -14.91 -10.37
CA LYS A 10 -12.19 -14.10 -9.13
C LYS A 10 -13.67 -13.84 -8.89
N PRO A 11 -14.17 -13.99 -7.65
CA PRO A 11 -15.55 -13.69 -7.32
C PRO A 11 -15.91 -12.26 -7.73
N LEU A 12 -17.16 -12.03 -8.20
CA LEU A 12 -17.60 -10.72 -8.67
C LEU A 12 -17.41 -9.62 -7.61
N LYS A 13 -17.61 -9.93 -6.32
CA LYS A 13 -17.34 -9.03 -5.20
C LYS A 13 -15.88 -8.58 -5.12
N GLU A 14 -14.94 -9.46 -5.47
CA GLU A 14 -13.52 -9.14 -5.50
C GLU A 14 -13.18 -8.19 -6.66
N LEU A 15 -13.77 -8.41 -7.82
CA LEU A 15 -13.60 -7.51 -8.97
C LEU A 15 -14.14 -6.11 -8.66
N VAL A 16 -15.33 -6.03 -8.06
CA VAL A 16 -15.94 -4.76 -7.64
C VAL A 16 -15.09 -4.05 -6.61
N TYR A 17 -14.59 -4.78 -5.61
CA TYR A 17 -13.71 -4.23 -4.59
C TYR A 17 -12.43 -3.65 -5.19
N LEU A 18 -11.74 -4.40 -6.06
CA LEU A 18 -10.50 -3.96 -6.70
C LEU A 18 -10.71 -2.72 -7.58
N GLU A 19 -11.81 -2.68 -8.33
CA GLU A 19 -12.15 -1.53 -9.18
C GLU A 19 -12.44 -0.26 -8.35
N LEU A 20 -13.26 -0.39 -7.30
CA LEU A 20 -13.56 0.74 -6.41
C LEU A 20 -12.31 1.18 -5.64
N LYS A 21 -11.51 0.24 -5.14
CA LYS A 21 -10.24 0.51 -4.47
C LYS A 21 -9.32 1.33 -5.38
N HIS A 22 -9.11 0.88 -6.60
CA HIS A 22 -8.27 1.58 -7.58
C HIS A 22 -8.78 3.01 -7.82
N LYS A 23 -10.08 3.20 -8.09
CA LYS A 23 -10.66 4.53 -8.32
C LYS A 23 -10.56 5.48 -7.13
N ILE A 24 -10.64 4.96 -5.91
CA ILE A 24 -10.45 5.75 -4.69
C ILE A 24 -8.97 6.15 -4.53
N LEU A 25 -8.06 5.20 -4.73
CA LEU A 25 -6.62 5.44 -4.57
C LEU A 25 -6.07 6.41 -5.61
N THR A 26 -6.55 6.33 -6.85
CA THR A 26 -6.15 7.24 -7.95
C THR A 26 -6.85 8.60 -7.89
N GLY A 27 -7.82 8.78 -6.98
CA GLY A 27 -8.57 10.03 -6.86
C GLY A 27 -9.69 10.20 -7.89
N GLU A 28 -9.94 9.21 -8.78
CA GLU A 28 -11.10 9.24 -9.69
C GLU A 28 -12.43 9.34 -8.92
N ILE A 29 -12.47 8.72 -7.73
CA ILE A 29 -13.52 8.94 -6.75
C ILE A 29 -12.91 9.76 -5.62
N ALA A 30 -13.26 11.04 -5.58
CA ALA A 30 -12.70 11.99 -4.63
C ALA A 30 -13.08 11.66 -3.17
N SER A 31 -12.27 12.17 -2.21
CA SER A 31 -12.61 12.16 -0.78
C SER A 31 -14.01 12.72 -0.54
N GLN A 32 -14.67 12.19 0.49
CA GLN A 32 -16.02 12.56 0.90
C GLN A 32 -17.13 12.29 -0.14
N THR A 33 -16.79 11.71 -1.30
CA THR A 33 -17.80 11.26 -2.27
C THR A 33 -18.66 10.19 -1.66
N ARG A 34 -19.98 10.34 -1.75
CA ARG A 34 -20.95 9.36 -1.31
C ARG A 34 -21.01 8.18 -2.27
N LEU A 35 -20.84 6.96 -1.75
CA LEU A 35 -20.91 5.72 -2.49
C LEU A 35 -22.36 5.16 -2.43
N MET A 36 -23.15 5.42 -3.45
CA MET A 36 -24.52 4.94 -3.49
C MET A 36 -24.59 3.56 -4.14
N GLU A 37 -25.05 2.55 -3.37
CA GLU A 37 -25.14 1.15 -3.83
C GLU A 37 -25.95 1.01 -5.14
N ILE A 38 -27.00 1.83 -5.32
CA ILE A 38 -27.86 1.80 -6.51
C ILE A 38 -27.07 2.28 -7.72
N ASP A 39 -26.45 3.46 -7.63
CA ASP A 39 -25.72 4.07 -8.74
C ASP A 39 -24.52 3.20 -9.17
N LEU A 40 -23.79 2.65 -8.19
CA LEU A 40 -22.66 1.75 -8.45
C LEU A 40 -23.12 0.43 -9.09
N SER A 41 -24.24 -0.12 -8.63
CA SER A 41 -24.88 -1.32 -9.19
C SER A 41 -25.23 -1.13 -10.67
N GLU A 42 -25.81 0.02 -11.01
CA GLU A 42 -26.17 0.38 -12.40
C GLU A 42 -24.92 0.60 -13.26
N LYS A 43 -23.95 1.41 -12.77
CA LYS A 43 -22.73 1.72 -13.52
C LYS A 43 -21.85 0.50 -13.79
N MET A 44 -21.77 -0.44 -12.83
CA MET A 44 -20.96 -1.65 -12.95
C MET A 44 -21.75 -2.83 -13.53
N ASN A 45 -23.03 -2.67 -13.79
CA ASN A 45 -23.93 -3.72 -14.29
C ASN A 45 -23.88 -5.01 -13.44
N VAL A 46 -23.96 -4.85 -12.11
CA VAL A 46 -23.97 -5.95 -11.13
C VAL A 46 -25.11 -5.76 -10.13
N SER A 47 -25.48 -6.79 -9.40
CA SER A 47 -26.46 -6.66 -8.31
C SER A 47 -25.88 -5.87 -7.13
N ARG A 48 -26.74 -5.39 -6.23
CA ARG A 48 -26.32 -4.59 -5.06
C ARG A 48 -25.51 -5.37 -4.03
N THR A 49 -25.65 -6.70 -3.97
CA THR A 49 -24.95 -7.55 -2.98
C THR A 49 -23.43 -7.45 -3.10
N PRO A 50 -22.78 -7.71 -4.26
CA PRO A 50 -21.33 -7.58 -4.41
C PRO A 50 -20.84 -6.14 -4.17
N ILE A 51 -21.64 -5.12 -4.51
CA ILE A 51 -21.33 -3.71 -4.20
C ILE A 51 -21.25 -3.48 -2.70
N ARG A 52 -22.26 -3.94 -1.94
CA ARG A 52 -22.30 -3.79 -0.49
C ARG A 52 -21.15 -4.52 0.20
N GLU A 53 -20.83 -5.74 -0.25
CA GLU A 53 -19.69 -6.48 0.29
C GLU A 53 -18.35 -5.76 0.00
N ALA A 54 -18.18 -5.22 -1.20
CA ALA A 54 -17.01 -4.43 -1.56
C ALA A 54 -16.90 -3.15 -0.71
N ILE A 55 -18.00 -2.40 -0.53
CA ILE A 55 -18.01 -1.19 0.32
C ILE A 55 -17.65 -1.52 1.78
N ARG A 56 -18.15 -2.64 2.32
CA ARG A 56 -17.78 -3.06 3.69
C ARG A 56 -16.29 -3.35 3.79
N ARG A 57 -15.74 -4.10 2.84
CA ARG A 57 -14.31 -4.40 2.82
C ARG A 57 -13.46 -3.13 2.67
N LEU A 58 -13.87 -2.19 1.82
CA LEU A 58 -13.22 -0.87 1.72
C LEU A 58 -13.29 -0.08 3.03
N ALA A 59 -14.35 -0.28 3.82
CA ALA A 59 -14.43 0.33 5.15
C ALA A 59 -13.50 -0.36 6.17
N ASP A 60 -13.37 -1.69 6.09
CA ASP A 60 -12.40 -2.43 6.90
C ASP A 60 -10.95 -2.01 6.57
N ASP A 61 -10.67 -1.69 5.30
CA ASP A 61 -9.39 -1.15 4.82
C ASP A 61 -9.21 0.37 5.13
N GLY A 62 -10.17 1.02 5.79
CA GLY A 62 -10.10 2.46 6.12
C GLY A 62 -10.27 3.42 4.94
N LEU A 63 -10.57 2.91 3.73
CA LEU A 63 -10.78 3.72 2.52
C LEU A 63 -12.18 4.32 2.42
N VAL A 64 -13.13 3.76 3.15
CA VAL A 64 -14.54 4.18 3.19
C VAL A 64 -15.02 4.30 4.63
N MET A 65 -15.79 5.33 4.92
CA MET A 65 -16.47 5.52 6.19
C MET A 65 -17.97 5.22 6.02
N ILE A 66 -18.50 4.33 6.86
CA ILE A 66 -19.93 4.00 6.87
C ILE A 66 -20.60 4.76 8.03
N GLU A 67 -21.41 5.75 7.69
CA GLU A 67 -22.19 6.51 8.66
C GLU A 67 -23.59 5.92 8.83
N PRO A 68 -24.02 5.59 10.05
CA PRO A 68 -25.36 5.07 10.28
C PRO A 68 -26.44 6.02 9.72
N ARG A 69 -27.36 5.48 8.93
CA ARG A 69 -28.48 6.18 8.27
C ARG A 69 -28.11 7.21 7.19
N ARG A 70 -26.81 7.55 7.03
CA ARG A 70 -26.35 8.51 6.01
C ARG A 70 -25.74 7.83 4.80
N GLY A 71 -25.14 6.64 4.99
CA GLY A 71 -24.55 5.84 3.92
C GLY A 71 -23.06 5.68 4.01
N ALA A 72 -22.42 5.31 2.90
CA ALA A 72 -20.99 5.12 2.78
C ALA A 72 -20.35 6.31 2.03
N TYR A 73 -19.20 6.75 2.48
CA TYR A 73 -18.43 7.88 1.92
C TYR A 73 -16.98 7.50 1.79
N VAL A 74 -16.29 7.96 0.75
CA VAL A 74 -14.84 7.86 0.66
C VAL A 74 -14.21 8.59 1.84
N ALA A 75 -13.35 7.90 2.58
CA ALA A 75 -12.72 8.46 3.78
C ALA A 75 -11.86 9.68 3.42
N ASN A 76 -11.90 10.68 4.29
CA ASN A 76 -10.93 11.77 4.27
C ASN A 76 -9.74 11.34 5.12
N ILE A 77 -8.55 11.32 4.55
CA ILE A 77 -7.32 10.99 5.29
C ILE A 77 -6.62 12.30 5.56
N SER A 78 -6.55 12.69 6.84
CA SER A 78 -5.80 13.88 7.24
C SER A 78 -4.30 13.61 7.23
N ILE A 79 -3.50 14.67 7.10
CA ILE A 79 -2.04 14.59 7.25
C ILE A 79 -1.66 13.99 8.61
N LYS A 80 -2.41 14.38 9.66
CA LYS A 80 -2.19 13.81 11.00
C LYS A 80 -2.39 12.30 11.04
N ASP A 81 -3.49 11.79 10.49
CA ASP A 81 -3.76 10.34 10.45
C ASP A 81 -2.65 9.59 9.70
N MET A 82 -2.15 10.18 8.60
CA MET A 82 -1.03 9.63 7.84
C MET A 82 0.26 9.60 8.67
N LEU A 83 0.58 10.66 9.40
CA LEU A 83 1.77 10.71 10.26
C LEU A 83 1.67 9.65 11.38
N ASP A 84 0.50 9.49 11.99
CA ASP A 84 0.26 8.45 13.01
C ASP A 84 0.47 7.03 12.43
N VAL A 85 0.00 6.78 11.21
CA VAL A 85 0.23 5.50 10.50
C VAL A 85 1.73 5.28 10.22
N PHE A 86 2.44 6.31 9.73
CA PHE A 86 3.87 6.19 9.43
C PHE A 86 4.74 6.02 10.68
N GLU A 87 4.31 6.52 11.83
CA GLU A 87 5.00 6.31 13.10
C GLU A 87 5.00 4.82 13.50
N VAL A 88 3.86 4.15 13.38
CA VAL A 88 3.75 2.71 13.62
C VAL A 88 4.46 1.90 12.53
N ARG A 89 4.34 2.34 11.28
CA ARG A 89 4.93 1.68 10.12
C ARG A 89 6.46 1.63 10.20
N GLU A 90 7.09 2.73 10.67
CA GLU A 90 8.53 2.83 10.85
C GLU A 90 9.06 1.67 11.72
N ASP A 91 8.52 1.49 12.93
CA ASP A 91 8.94 0.42 13.83
C ASP A 91 8.62 -0.99 13.31
N LEU A 92 7.47 -1.18 12.68
CA LEU A 92 7.07 -2.49 12.17
C LEU A 92 7.92 -2.91 10.97
N GLU A 93 8.18 -2.03 10.00
CA GLU A 93 9.01 -2.36 8.83
C GLU A 93 10.46 -2.62 9.22
N GLY A 94 11.01 -1.84 10.15
CA GLY A 94 12.33 -2.11 10.71
C GLY A 94 12.41 -3.48 11.37
N PHE A 95 11.39 -3.86 12.16
CA PHE A 95 11.35 -5.18 12.79
C PHE A 95 11.15 -6.32 11.78
N VAL A 96 10.34 -6.12 10.74
CA VAL A 96 10.18 -7.07 9.64
C VAL A 96 11.52 -7.29 8.92
N ALA A 97 12.23 -6.23 8.54
CA ALA A 97 13.52 -6.32 7.88
C ALA A 97 14.58 -7.00 8.77
N GLN A 98 14.57 -6.70 10.08
CA GLN A 98 15.41 -7.37 11.07
C GLN A 98 15.19 -8.89 11.09
N LEU A 99 13.94 -9.35 11.16
CA LEU A 99 13.63 -10.77 11.17
C LEU A 99 13.91 -11.43 9.82
N ALA A 100 13.57 -10.76 8.72
CA ALA A 100 13.85 -11.25 7.37
C ALA A 100 15.36 -11.52 7.19
N SER A 101 16.23 -10.62 7.63
CA SER A 101 17.70 -10.81 7.54
C SER A 101 18.23 -12.04 8.27
N GLN A 102 17.51 -12.50 9.29
CA GLN A 102 17.87 -13.69 10.09
C GLN A 102 17.33 -14.99 9.52
N ARG A 103 16.27 -14.93 8.69
CA ARG A 103 15.45 -16.10 8.32
C ARG A 103 15.43 -16.37 6.82
N ILE A 104 15.84 -15.41 6.00
CA ILE A 104 15.79 -15.50 4.54
C ILE A 104 16.62 -16.66 4.00
N THR A 105 16.04 -17.47 3.11
CA THR A 105 16.74 -18.58 2.44
C THR A 105 17.57 -18.09 1.24
N ALA A 106 18.43 -18.96 0.70
CA ALA A 106 19.24 -18.65 -0.48
C ALA A 106 18.40 -18.34 -1.72
N GLU A 107 17.31 -19.08 -1.90
CA GLU A 107 16.34 -18.87 -2.98
C GLU A 107 15.61 -17.54 -2.84
N GLN A 108 15.20 -17.20 -1.61
CA GLN A 108 14.53 -15.95 -1.31
C GLN A 108 15.46 -14.74 -1.52
N LYS A 109 16.76 -14.84 -1.20
CA LYS A 109 17.76 -13.79 -1.48
C LYS A 109 17.84 -13.47 -2.97
N ALA A 110 17.81 -14.48 -3.82
CA ALA A 110 17.87 -14.30 -5.27
C ALA A 110 16.58 -13.58 -5.79
N GLU A 111 15.40 -13.99 -5.31
CA GLU A 111 14.15 -13.33 -5.72
C GLU A 111 14.05 -11.89 -5.17
N LEU A 112 14.44 -11.63 -3.93
CA LEU A 112 14.48 -10.27 -3.36
C LEU A 112 15.40 -9.35 -4.18
N THR A 113 16.58 -9.85 -4.57
CA THR A 113 17.50 -9.12 -5.44
C THR A 113 16.87 -8.79 -6.78
N LYS A 114 16.18 -9.75 -7.38
CA LYS A 114 15.48 -9.57 -8.65
C LYS A 114 14.38 -8.51 -8.54
N ILE A 115 13.54 -8.55 -7.50
CA ILE A 115 12.46 -7.58 -7.28
C ILE A 115 13.04 -6.15 -7.13
N ALA A 116 14.08 -5.98 -6.30
CA ALA A 116 14.73 -4.69 -6.10
C ALA A 116 15.36 -4.14 -7.40
N THR A 117 15.96 -5.02 -8.21
CA THR A 117 16.53 -4.64 -9.52
C THR A 117 15.44 -4.29 -10.53
N GLU A 118 14.33 -5.02 -10.56
CA GLU A 118 13.18 -4.71 -11.42
C GLU A 118 12.61 -3.32 -11.08
N TYR A 119 12.51 -2.97 -9.79
CA TYR A 119 12.09 -1.65 -9.34
C TYR A 119 13.08 -0.56 -9.82
N GLU A 120 14.39 -0.73 -9.60
CA GLU A 120 15.42 0.20 -10.05
C GLU A 120 15.39 0.43 -11.57
N LEU A 121 15.12 -0.62 -12.35
CA LEU A 121 15.00 -0.52 -13.81
C LEU A 121 13.70 0.20 -14.23
N ALA A 122 12.61 0.00 -13.50
CA ALA A 122 11.31 0.59 -13.81
C ALA A 122 11.34 2.14 -13.68
N ILE A 123 12.10 2.69 -12.75
CA ILE A 123 12.21 4.15 -12.58
C ILE A 123 12.87 4.86 -13.76
N ARG A 124 13.67 4.14 -14.58
CA ARG A 124 14.31 4.71 -15.78
C ARG A 124 13.33 5.00 -16.93
N LYS A 125 12.16 4.36 -16.91
CA LYS A 125 11.04 4.60 -17.83
C LYS A 125 9.77 4.70 -17.01
N PRO A 126 9.51 5.85 -16.38
CA PRO A 126 8.48 5.99 -15.38
C PRO A 126 7.10 5.57 -15.89
N ASN A 127 6.54 4.54 -15.27
CA ASN A 127 5.15 4.16 -15.34
C ASN A 127 4.68 4.01 -13.89
N LYS A 128 3.85 4.94 -13.42
CA LYS A 128 3.43 5.06 -12.03
C LYS A 128 2.85 3.75 -11.49
N GLU A 129 1.92 3.14 -12.24
CA GLU A 129 1.25 1.91 -11.83
C GLU A 129 2.25 0.76 -11.65
N ARG A 130 3.20 0.63 -12.59
CA ARG A 130 4.22 -0.43 -12.53
C ARG A 130 5.19 -0.20 -11.37
N ILE A 131 5.54 1.04 -11.08
CA ILE A 131 6.44 1.37 -9.97
C ILE A 131 5.75 1.07 -8.63
N ILE A 132 4.48 1.46 -8.47
CA ILE A 132 3.69 1.14 -7.26
C ILE A 132 3.56 -0.38 -7.09
N GLU A 133 3.27 -1.13 -8.15
CA GLU A 133 3.20 -2.59 -8.11
C GLU A 133 4.52 -3.24 -7.62
N LEU A 134 5.66 -2.75 -8.13
CA LEU A 134 6.96 -3.26 -7.75
C LEU A 134 7.36 -2.85 -6.32
N ASP A 135 6.99 -1.65 -5.89
CA ASP A 135 7.15 -1.18 -4.52
C ASP A 135 6.36 -2.07 -3.53
N GLU A 136 5.09 -2.33 -3.83
CA GLU A 136 4.27 -3.26 -3.04
C GLU A 136 4.87 -4.67 -3.02
N LYS A 137 5.30 -5.16 -4.17
CA LYS A 137 5.93 -6.48 -4.29
C LYS A 137 7.20 -6.58 -3.45
N PHE A 138 8.03 -5.53 -3.42
CA PHE A 138 9.25 -5.50 -2.64
C PHE A 138 8.97 -5.60 -1.13
N HIS A 139 8.12 -4.74 -0.62
CA HIS A 139 7.78 -4.73 0.81
C HIS A 139 7.07 -6.02 1.24
N ASN A 140 6.08 -6.50 0.48
CA ASN A 140 5.37 -7.74 0.76
C ASN A 140 6.31 -8.95 0.78
N TYR A 141 7.29 -9.00 -0.13
CA TYR A 141 8.25 -10.10 -0.16
C TYR A 141 9.16 -10.13 1.06
N ILE A 142 9.58 -8.97 1.59
CA ILE A 142 10.33 -8.88 2.85
C ILE A 142 9.46 -9.38 4.02
N VAL A 143 8.16 -9.04 4.03
CA VAL A 143 7.20 -9.55 5.03
C VAL A 143 7.10 -11.08 4.97
N GLU A 144 7.02 -11.68 3.80
CA GLU A 144 7.05 -13.13 3.63
C GLU A 144 8.34 -13.74 4.20
N CYS A 145 9.50 -13.12 3.91
CA CYS A 145 10.80 -13.57 4.41
C CYS A 145 10.96 -13.46 5.93
N CYS A 146 10.21 -12.58 6.60
CA CYS A 146 10.27 -12.47 8.06
C CYS A 146 9.68 -13.69 8.79
N ASN A 147 8.86 -14.50 8.10
CA ASN A 147 8.26 -15.74 8.61
C ASN A 147 7.65 -15.58 10.02
N ASN A 148 6.77 -14.57 10.20
CA ASN A 148 6.04 -14.29 11.42
C ASN A 148 4.61 -13.88 11.08
N GLU A 149 3.66 -14.81 11.15
CA GLU A 149 2.27 -14.62 10.74
C GLU A 149 1.61 -13.42 11.43
N THR A 150 1.76 -13.32 12.76
CA THR A 150 1.18 -12.20 13.52
C THR A 150 1.72 -10.85 13.08
N LEU A 151 3.04 -10.75 12.87
CA LEU A 151 3.67 -9.52 12.39
C LEU A 151 3.24 -9.22 10.94
N SER A 152 3.08 -10.25 10.11
CA SER A 152 2.59 -10.11 8.73
C SER A 152 1.18 -9.52 8.68
N GLU A 153 0.27 -9.98 9.54
CA GLU A 153 -1.08 -9.43 9.62
C GLU A 153 -1.07 -7.95 10.04
N LEU A 154 -0.29 -7.62 11.08
CA LEU A 154 -0.18 -6.24 11.58
C LEU A 154 0.41 -5.28 10.53
N ILE A 155 1.51 -5.67 9.89
CA ILE A 155 2.16 -4.80 8.89
C ILE A 155 1.30 -4.64 7.63
N HIS A 156 0.62 -5.69 7.17
CA HIS A 156 -0.30 -5.57 6.03
C HIS A 156 -1.42 -4.59 6.31
N TYR A 157 -2.02 -4.62 7.52
CA TYR A 157 -3.04 -3.65 7.90
C TYR A 157 -2.51 -2.20 7.84
N VAL A 158 -1.32 -1.95 8.38
CA VAL A 158 -0.71 -0.61 8.37
C VAL A 158 -0.31 -0.17 6.95
N GLN A 159 0.17 -1.10 6.12
CA GLN A 159 0.49 -0.84 4.71
C GLN A 159 -0.76 -0.47 3.91
N GLU A 160 -1.89 -1.13 4.15
CA GLU A 160 -3.18 -0.79 3.52
C GLU A 160 -3.61 0.64 3.87
N LEU A 161 -3.49 1.05 5.14
CA LEU A 161 -3.80 2.43 5.56
C LEU A 161 -2.92 3.47 4.86
N SER A 162 -1.67 3.12 4.54
CA SER A 162 -0.73 4.01 3.86
C SER A 162 -0.81 3.97 2.32
N LEU A 163 -1.61 3.07 1.73
CA LEU A 163 -1.62 2.83 0.29
C LEU A 163 -2.02 4.07 -0.52
N ARG A 164 -2.98 4.86 -0.02
CA ARG A 164 -3.38 6.11 -0.67
C ARG A 164 -2.24 7.13 -0.73
N PHE A 165 -1.42 7.19 0.32
CA PHE A 165 -0.22 8.02 0.32
C PHE A 165 0.76 7.59 -0.77
N ARG A 166 0.93 6.29 -1.00
CA ARG A 166 1.80 5.75 -2.05
C ARG A 166 1.43 6.29 -3.43
N TYR A 167 0.14 6.37 -3.75
CA TYR A 167 -0.34 6.97 -5.00
C TYR A 167 -0.05 8.48 -5.11
N LEU A 168 -0.12 9.22 -4.00
CA LEU A 168 0.23 10.63 -3.95
C LEU A 168 1.75 10.84 -4.04
N TYR A 169 2.53 10.01 -3.33
CA TYR A 169 3.99 10.08 -3.32
C TYR A 169 4.59 9.86 -4.72
N TYR A 170 4.05 8.90 -5.46
CA TYR A 170 4.52 8.58 -6.79
C TYR A 170 3.96 9.48 -7.91
N ASP A 171 3.26 10.56 -7.58
CA ASP A 171 2.96 11.64 -8.53
C ASP A 171 4.17 12.55 -8.77
N ASP A 172 5.09 12.64 -7.80
CA ASP A 172 6.34 13.39 -7.93
C ASP A 172 7.52 12.46 -8.24
N PHE A 173 7.97 12.47 -9.50
CA PHE A 173 9.08 11.66 -9.99
C PHE A 173 10.44 11.99 -9.37
N SER A 174 10.57 13.14 -8.68
CA SER A 174 11.84 13.59 -8.10
C SER A 174 12.38 12.65 -7.00
N HIS A 175 11.51 11.83 -6.39
CA HIS A 175 11.86 10.93 -5.29
C HIS A 175 12.27 9.51 -5.75
N TYR A 176 12.02 9.14 -7.01
CA TYR A 176 12.15 7.76 -7.49
C TYR A 176 13.56 7.19 -7.35
N GLU A 177 14.59 7.96 -7.72
CA GLU A 177 15.99 7.50 -7.61
C GLU A 177 16.41 7.28 -6.16
N SER A 178 16.01 8.18 -5.26
CA SER A 178 16.29 8.05 -3.83
C SER A 178 15.65 6.80 -3.25
N THR A 179 14.37 6.56 -3.56
CA THR A 179 13.61 5.38 -3.10
C THR A 179 14.25 4.08 -3.60
N ALA A 180 14.67 4.04 -4.87
CA ALA A 180 15.35 2.87 -5.42
C ALA A 180 16.68 2.59 -4.71
N GLY A 181 17.45 3.63 -4.40
CA GLY A 181 18.68 3.50 -3.62
C GLY A 181 18.42 2.91 -2.23
N GLN A 182 17.36 3.36 -1.57
CA GLN A 182 16.95 2.83 -0.25
C GLN A 182 16.54 1.35 -0.33
N HIS A 183 15.74 0.95 -1.32
CA HIS A 183 15.36 -0.46 -1.52
C HIS A 183 16.60 -1.34 -1.76
N ILE A 184 17.58 -0.88 -2.54
CA ILE A 184 18.83 -1.61 -2.76
C ILE A 184 19.62 -1.76 -1.46
N ASN A 185 19.66 -0.74 -0.60
CA ASN A 185 20.36 -0.83 0.69
C ASN A 185 19.67 -1.82 1.63
N ILE A 186 18.35 -1.75 1.76
CA ILE A 186 17.55 -2.70 2.56
C ILE A 186 17.80 -4.13 2.07
N MET A 187 17.67 -4.37 0.77
CA MET A 187 17.90 -5.69 0.16
C MET A 187 19.30 -6.23 0.45
N LYS A 188 20.36 -5.40 0.29
CA LYS A 188 21.73 -5.81 0.59
C LYS A 188 21.92 -6.18 2.06
N ALA A 189 21.41 -5.34 2.97
CA ALA A 189 21.54 -5.59 4.42
C ALA A 189 20.82 -6.90 4.81
N ILE A 190 19.63 -7.15 4.26
CA ILE A 190 18.88 -8.41 4.48
C ILE A 190 19.67 -9.61 3.92
N ASN A 191 20.12 -9.54 2.67
CA ASN A 191 20.78 -10.67 1.99
C ASN A 191 22.12 -11.03 2.63
N GLU A 192 22.82 -10.06 3.18
CA GLU A 192 24.09 -10.26 3.86
C GLU A 192 23.95 -10.63 5.35
N GLY A 193 22.69 -10.66 5.86
CA GLY A 193 22.42 -10.99 7.26
C GLY A 193 22.86 -9.89 8.24
N ARG A 194 23.00 -8.65 7.76
CA ARG A 194 23.40 -7.50 8.58
C ARG A 194 22.19 -6.95 9.35
N THR A 195 21.76 -7.70 10.36
CA THR A 195 20.48 -7.55 11.05
C THR A 195 20.20 -6.13 11.59
N ALA A 196 21.17 -5.51 12.25
CA ALA A 196 20.99 -4.16 12.79
C ALA A 196 20.90 -3.11 11.66
N GLU A 197 21.66 -3.29 10.60
CA GLU A 197 21.63 -2.42 9.43
C GLU A 197 20.35 -2.60 8.62
N ALA A 198 19.87 -3.84 8.44
CA ALA A 198 18.58 -4.10 7.77
C ALA A 198 17.43 -3.36 8.47
N ARG A 199 17.42 -3.37 9.82
CA ARG A 199 16.47 -2.57 10.58
C ARG A 199 16.64 -1.08 10.31
N ALA A 200 17.87 -0.57 10.47
CA ALA A 200 18.13 0.86 10.35
C ALA A 200 17.83 1.42 8.94
N GLU A 201 18.11 0.67 7.88
CA GLU A 201 17.79 1.06 6.50
C GLU A 201 16.27 1.08 6.26
N ALA A 202 15.52 0.12 6.80
CA ALA A 202 14.06 0.11 6.70
C ALA A 202 13.42 1.24 7.53
N ASP A 203 13.88 1.48 8.75
CA ASP A 203 13.45 2.61 9.59
C ASP A 203 13.71 3.96 8.84
N ALA A 204 14.91 4.12 8.28
CA ALA A 204 15.29 5.32 7.52
C ALA A 204 14.44 5.53 6.26
N HIS A 205 14.10 4.44 5.56
CA HIS A 205 13.22 4.49 4.40
C HIS A 205 11.83 5.04 4.76
N VAL A 206 11.19 4.48 5.80
CA VAL A 206 9.86 4.95 6.24
C VAL A 206 9.93 6.37 6.79
N LYS A 207 11.01 6.72 7.50
CA LYS A 207 11.22 8.08 8.00
C LYS A 207 11.30 9.11 6.86
N ALA A 208 11.96 8.80 5.75
CA ALA A 208 11.99 9.68 4.58
C ALA A 208 10.59 9.91 3.99
N LEU A 209 9.74 8.86 3.96
CA LEU A 209 8.34 8.98 3.55
C LEU A 209 7.53 9.86 4.54
N LYS A 210 7.76 9.71 5.84
CA LYS A 210 7.12 10.51 6.88
C LYS A 210 7.48 12.00 6.76
N GLU A 211 8.74 12.31 6.47
CA GLU A 211 9.20 13.68 6.20
C GLU A 211 8.50 14.28 4.99
N PHE A 212 8.32 13.51 3.91
CA PHE A 212 7.55 13.96 2.74
C PHE A 212 6.08 14.27 3.09
N VAL A 213 5.42 13.42 3.87
CA VAL A 213 4.03 13.69 4.35
C VAL A 213 3.97 15.00 5.12
N TYR A 214 4.93 15.23 6.00
CA TYR A 214 4.97 16.44 6.82
C TYR A 214 5.13 17.71 5.96
N GLU A 215 6.02 17.68 4.96
CA GLU A 215 6.20 18.81 4.04
C GLU A 215 4.98 19.01 3.12
N LEU A 216 4.30 17.94 2.73
CA LEU A 216 3.03 18.01 1.98
C LEU A 216 1.95 18.73 2.83
N GLY A 217 1.85 18.38 4.12
CA GLY A 217 0.92 19.03 5.05
C GLY A 217 1.13 20.52 5.17
N LYS A 218 2.37 20.95 5.33
CA LYS A 218 2.71 22.39 5.39
C LYS A 218 2.33 23.14 4.12
N LYS A 219 2.52 22.53 2.95
CA LYS A 219 2.12 23.16 1.68
C LYS A 219 0.61 23.31 1.57
N MET A 220 -0.17 22.37 2.09
CA MET A 220 -1.64 22.42 2.06
C MET A 220 -2.15 23.52 3.01
N GLU A 221 -1.62 23.63 4.24
CA GLU A 221 -2.00 24.68 5.20
C GLU A 221 -1.74 26.09 4.64
N THR A 222 -0.62 26.30 3.93
CA THR A 222 -0.31 27.60 3.32
C THR A 222 -1.22 27.98 2.16
N ILE A 223 -1.95 27.05 1.56
CA ILE A 223 -2.91 27.33 0.48
C ILE A 223 -4.27 27.71 1.07
N ASP A 224 -4.69 27.07 2.15
CA ASP A 224 -5.97 27.35 2.84
C ASP A 224 -5.95 28.72 3.55
N ASP A 225 -4.77 29.24 3.92
CA ASP A 225 -4.62 30.58 4.54
C ASP A 225 -4.65 31.75 3.52
N VAL A 226 -4.75 31.48 2.22
CA VAL A 226 -4.71 32.48 1.13
C VAL A 226 -6.08 32.68 0.44
N GLU A 227 -7.09 31.86 0.76
CA GLU A 227 -8.48 32.00 0.32
C GLU A 227 -9.35 32.67 1.43
#